data_b8cdcf969f492abc7692c0273c2c8d34
#
_entry.id   b8cdcf969f492abc7692c0273c2c8d34
#
_cell.length_a   1.000
_cell.length_b   1.000
_cell.length_c   1.000
_cell.angle_alpha   90.00
_cell.angle_beta   90.00
_cell.angle_gamma   90.00
#
_symmetry.space_group_name_H-M   'P 1'
#
loop_
_entity.id
_entity.type
_entity.pdbx_description
1 polymer ?
#
loop_
_entity_poly.entity_id
_entity_poly.type
_entity_poly.pdbx_seq_one_letter_code
_entity_poly.pdbx_strand_id
1 'polypeptide(L)'
;MNLLICDDEPAVVEQVSASLRDHCEKSGISAHFYPFSDPGAIKDLSSYDIAFLDIDMGDSSGIDLARTLRRENPGIVIVFLTNFIQYAPEGFEVQAFRYLLKRDMNEKLIPYFEAASKEVVQRKRILTISVHSEPIDIPVSHILYLEANLRVIIVHLIHDERTEYHFYGNLSDLSKKLEDLGFLRVQRSFLVNMEYIVQLQYEKVSLTGGIVLPSSAKNHKELKQHYLLWRGKKRWAIS
;
A
#
# COMPACT_ATOMS: atom_id res chain seq x y z
N MET A 1 -14.82 3.39 3.93
CA MET A 1 -13.62 3.91 3.25
C MET A 1 -13.74 5.42 3.13
N ASN A 2 -12.70 6.19 3.50
CA ASN A 2 -12.70 7.65 3.44
C ASN A 2 -11.92 8.12 2.22
N LEU A 3 -12.59 8.85 1.33
CA LEU A 3 -12.03 9.34 0.07
C LEU A 3 -11.83 10.86 0.14
N LEU A 4 -10.58 11.29 0.06
CA LEU A 4 -10.21 12.68 -0.14
C LEU A 4 -10.21 13.00 -1.64
N ILE A 5 -10.81 14.11 -2.02
CA ILE A 5 -10.78 14.64 -3.39
C ILE A 5 -10.35 16.10 -3.27
N CYS A 6 -9.25 16.47 -3.89
CA CYS A 6 -8.72 17.84 -3.80
C CYS A 6 -8.24 18.33 -5.17
N ASP A 7 -8.84 19.42 -5.64
CA ASP A 7 -8.57 20.06 -6.93
C ASP A 7 -9.02 21.52 -6.82
N ASP A 8 -8.24 22.49 -7.27
CA ASP A 8 -8.60 23.93 -7.18
C ASP A 8 -9.75 24.32 -8.14
N GLU A 9 -10.12 23.42 -9.07
CA GLU A 9 -11.31 23.56 -9.90
C GLU A 9 -12.54 22.90 -9.23
N PRO A 10 -13.50 23.66 -8.63
CA PRO A 10 -14.66 23.07 -7.95
C PRO A 10 -15.52 22.17 -8.85
N ALA A 11 -15.56 22.47 -10.15
CA ALA A 11 -16.29 21.67 -11.13
C ALA A 11 -15.70 20.25 -11.28
N VAL A 12 -14.37 20.11 -11.20
CA VAL A 12 -13.68 18.82 -11.24
C VAL A 12 -13.95 18.05 -9.96
N VAL A 13 -13.85 18.70 -8.79
CA VAL A 13 -14.17 18.10 -7.50
C VAL A 13 -15.58 17.52 -7.47
N GLU A 14 -16.57 18.29 -7.95
CA GLU A 14 -17.96 17.86 -8.02
C GLU A 14 -18.15 16.69 -9.00
N GLN A 15 -17.57 16.77 -10.21
CA GLN A 15 -17.66 15.72 -11.22
C GLN A 15 -17.08 14.39 -10.71
N VAL A 16 -15.89 14.42 -10.09
CA VAL A 16 -15.24 13.24 -9.52
C VAL A 16 -16.10 12.67 -8.39
N SER A 17 -16.55 13.55 -7.48
CA SER A 17 -17.36 13.14 -6.33
C SER A 17 -18.68 12.51 -6.76
N ALA A 18 -19.38 13.11 -7.71
CA ALA A 18 -20.66 12.59 -8.22
C ALA A 18 -20.48 11.24 -8.91
N SER A 19 -19.47 11.11 -9.78
CA SER A 19 -19.19 9.86 -10.50
C SER A 19 -18.85 8.71 -9.55
N LEU A 20 -18.01 8.97 -8.53
CA LEU A 20 -17.62 7.96 -7.56
C LEU A 20 -18.76 7.59 -6.61
N ARG A 21 -19.64 8.54 -6.22
CA ARG A 21 -20.84 8.26 -5.39
C ARG A 21 -21.81 7.35 -6.14
N ASP A 22 -22.14 7.69 -7.38
CA ASP A 22 -23.04 6.89 -8.22
C ASP A 22 -22.51 5.44 -8.38
N HIS A 23 -21.20 5.30 -8.64
CA HIS A 23 -20.58 3.97 -8.72
C HIS A 23 -20.65 3.21 -7.40
N CYS A 24 -20.34 3.86 -6.27
CA CYS A 24 -20.38 3.24 -4.94
C CYS A 24 -21.78 2.76 -4.57
N GLU A 25 -22.82 3.57 -4.85
CA GLU A 25 -24.22 3.22 -4.62
C GLU A 25 -24.64 1.99 -5.45
N LYS A 26 -24.29 1.97 -6.74
CA LYS A 26 -24.59 0.85 -7.65
C LYS A 26 -23.86 -0.45 -7.28
N SER A 27 -22.63 -0.34 -6.74
CA SER A 27 -21.77 -1.47 -6.41
C SER A 27 -21.86 -1.91 -4.94
N GLY A 28 -22.67 -1.23 -4.11
CA GLY A 28 -22.78 -1.53 -2.68
C GLY A 28 -21.51 -1.24 -1.87
N ILE A 29 -20.66 -0.33 -2.34
CA ILE A 29 -19.40 0.07 -1.69
C ILE A 29 -19.70 1.15 -0.66
N SER A 30 -19.42 0.91 0.63
CA SER A 30 -19.55 1.94 1.68
C SER A 30 -18.35 2.89 1.65
N ALA A 31 -18.59 4.16 1.30
CA ALA A 31 -17.57 5.19 1.22
C ALA A 31 -18.07 6.56 1.72
N HIS A 32 -17.19 7.31 2.37
CA HIS A 32 -17.40 8.71 2.78
C HIS A 32 -16.51 9.60 1.93
N PHE A 33 -17.07 10.67 1.39
CA PHE A 33 -16.40 11.57 0.46
C PHE A 33 -16.10 12.90 1.13
N TYR A 34 -14.88 13.37 0.98
CA TYR A 34 -14.35 14.61 1.53
C TYR A 34 -13.81 15.48 0.39
N PRO A 35 -14.69 16.26 -0.26
CA PRO A 35 -14.31 17.14 -1.36
C PRO A 35 -13.74 18.45 -0.84
N PHE A 36 -12.62 18.90 -1.41
CA PHE A 36 -11.96 20.17 -1.10
C PHE A 36 -11.51 20.86 -2.38
N SER A 37 -11.72 22.18 -2.44
CA SER A 37 -11.16 23.05 -3.48
C SER A 37 -9.99 23.90 -2.96
N ASP A 38 -9.65 23.74 -1.67
CA ASP A 38 -8.51 24.38 -1.02
C ASP A 38 -7.78 23.36 -0.16
N PRO A 39 -6.52 23.03 -0.49
CA PRO A 39 -5.70 22.12 0.32
C PRO A 39 -5.54 22.56 1.79
N GLY A 40 -5.55 23.87 2.06
CA GLY A 40 -5.42 24.42 3.41
C GLY A 40 -6.62 24.12 4.32
N ALA A 41 -7.78 23.77 3.74
CA ALA A 41 -8.97 23.42 4.50
C ALA A 41 -8.97 21.94 4.99
N ILE A 42 -8.06 21.10 4.50
CA ILE A 42 -8.01 19.67 4.82
C ILE A 42 -7.51 19.49 6.26
N LYS A 43 -8.31 18.75 7.05
CA LYS A 43 -7.98 18.40 8.43
C LYS A 43 -7.87 16.87 8.56
N ASP A 44 -7.25 16.42 9.64
CA ASP A 44 -7.15 14.99 9.98
C ASP A 44 -6.59 14.14 8.83
N LEU A 45 -5.38 14.49 8.39
CA LEU A 45 -4.70 13.89 7.23
C LEU A 45 -4.49 12.37 7.37
N SER A 46 -4.55 11.82 8.59
CA SER A 46 -4.39 10.39 8.87
C SER A 46 -5.65 9.56 8.58
N SER A 47 -6.82 10.20 8.43
CA SER A 47 -8.13 9.53 8.36
C SER A 47 -8.49 9.01 6.96
N TYR A 48 -7.81 9.44 5.90
CA TYR A 48 -8.17 9.12 4.54
C TYR A 48 -7.55 7.82 4.05
N ASP A 49 -8.34 7.01 3.34
CA ASP A 49 -7.91 5.74 2.75
C ASP A 49 -7.39 5.92 1.33
N ILE A 50 -8.10 6.74 0.54
CA ILE A 50 -7.75 7.06 -0.85
C ILE A 50 -7.75 8.57 -1.00
N ALA A 51 -6.79 9.12 -1.73
CA ALA A 51 -6.75 10.52 -2.12
C ALA A 51 -6.67 10.64 -3.66
N PHE A 52 -7.62 11.37 -4.24
CA PHE A 52 -7.56 11.88 -5.61
C PHE A 52 -7.11 13.34 -5.54
N LEU A 53 -5.95 13.65 -6.10
CA LEU A 53 -5.31 14.96 -5.94
C LEU A 53 -4.95 15.54 -7.31
N ASP A 54 -5.32 16.80 -7.56
CA ASP A 54 -4.62 17.52 -8.62
C ASP A 54 -3.20 17.88 -8.18
N ILE A 55 -2.29 18.01 -9.13
CA ILE A 55 -0.88 18.36 -8.89
C ILE A 55 -0.73 19.87 -8.82
N ASP A 56 -1.36 20.60 -9.74
CA ASP A 56 -1.23 22.05 -9.86
C ASP A 56 -2.51 22.72 -9.33
N MET A 57 -2.41 23.24 -8.11
CA MET A 57 -3.52 23.91 -7.40
C MET A 57 -3.14 25.35 -7.07
N GLY A 58 -2.66 26.09 -8.07
CA GLY A 58 -2.24 27.48 -7.93
C GLY A 58 -1.02 27.65 -7.01
N ASP A 59 -1.18 28.28 -5.85
CA ASP A 59 -0.07 28.48 -4.90
C ASP A 59 0.30 27.21 -4.12
N SER A 60 -0.44 26.10 -4.32
CA SER A 60 -0.26 24.85 -3.60
C SER A 60 0.07 23.71 -4.56
N SER A 61 0.97 22.81 -4.11
CA SER A 61 1.35 21.62 -4.88
C SER A 61 0.64 20.37 -4.33
N GLY A 62 -0.09 19.65 -5.19
CA GLY A 62 -0.66 18.35 -4.82
C GLY A 62 0.39 17.31 -4.47
N ILE A 63 1.63 17.46 -4.97
CA ILE A 63 2.75 16.59 -4.60
C ILE A 63 3.16 16.84 -3.16
N ASP A 64 3.21 18.09 -2.70
CA ASP A 64 3.54 18.42 -1.31
C ASP A 64 2.43 17.98 -0.34
N LEU A 65 1.17 18.11 -0.76
CA LEU A 65 0.03 17.53 -0.05
C LEU A 65 0.16 16.02 0.04
N ALA A 66 0.51 15.34 -1.06
CA ALA A 66 0.71 13.90 -1.11
C ALA A 66 1.85 13.44 -0.18
N ARG A 67 2.98 14.19 -0.13
CA ARG A 67 4.08 13.92 0.82
C ARG A 67 3.60 14.01 2.27
N THR A 68 2.81 15.04 2.58
CA THR A 68 2.27 15.24 3.93
C THR A 68 1.29 14.13 4.29
N LEU A 69 0.34 13.80 3.41
CA LEU A 69 -0.60 12.69 3.58
C LEU A 69 0.13 11.36 3.81
N ARG A 70 1.18 11.09 3.01
CA ARG A 70 1.97 9.85 3.13
C ARG A 70 2.72 9.77 4.44
N ARG A 71 3.23 10.89 4.96
CA ARG A 71 3.89 10.95 6.26
C ARG A 71 2.92 10.68 7.41
N GLU A 72 1.71 11.26 7.37
CA GLU A 72 0.69 11.09 8.41
C GLU A 72 -0.04 9.74 8.32
N ASN A 73 -0.21 9.21 7.10
CA ASN A 73 -0.79 7.89 6.84
C ASN A 73 0.04 7.13 5.79
N PRO A 74 1.01 6.30 6.20
CA PRO A 74 1.80 5.48 5.28
C PRO A 74 0.97 4.52 4.41
N GLY A 75 -0.24 4.17 4.86
CA GLY A 75 -1.17 3.27 4.16
C GLY A 75 -2.05 3.93 3.10
N ILE A 76 -2.07 5.25 3.00
CA ILE A 76 -2.96 5.95 2.05
C ILE A 76 -2.67 5.55 0.59
N VAL A 77 -3.71 5.40 -0.21
CA VAL A 77 -3.60 5.16 -1.66
C VAL A 77 -3.79 6.48 -2.39
N ILE A 78 -2.76 6.96 -3.08
CA ILE A 78 -2.77 8.27 -3.76
C ILE A 78 -2.92 8.06 -5.26
N VAL A 79 -3.92 8.73 -5.86
CA VAL A 79 -4.15 8.81 -7.30
C VAL A 79 -4.06 10.28 -7.69
N PHE A 80 -3.10 10.63 -8.53
CA PHE A 80 -3.07 11.98 -9.09
C PHE A 80 -4.07 12.09 -10.25
N LEU A 81 -4.85 13.16 -10.24
CA LEU A 81 -5.79 13.53 -11.30
C LEU A 81 -5.35 14.89 -11.85
N THR A 82 -4.68 14.92 -13.00
CA THR A 82 -4.00 16.13 -13.47
C THR A 82 -3.97 16.24 -15.00
N ASN A 83 -3.75 17.45 -15.49
CA ASN A 83 -3.43 17.69 -16.91
C ASN A 83 -1.94 17.50 -17.24
N PHE A 84 -1.07 17.38 -16.24
CA PHE A 84 0.37 17.50 -16.38
C PHE A 84 1.10 16.18 -16.14
N ILE A 85 1.37 15.43 -17.23
CA ILE A 85 2.09 14.14 -17.18
C ILE A 85 3.58 14.29 -16.82
N GLN A 86 4.17 15.49 -17.03
CA GLN A 86 5.58 15.74 -16.76
C GLN A 86 5.95 15.59 -15.27
N TYR A 87 5.01 15.71 -14.37
CA TYR A 87 5.22 15.49 -12.92
C TYR A 87 5.15 14.02 -12.48
N ALA A 88 4.96 13.10 -13.42
CA ALA A 88 4.95 11.67 -13.09
C ALA A 88 6.21 11.16 -12.36
N PRO A 89 7.45 11.64 -12.69
CA PRO A 89 8.64 11.26 -11.92
C PRO A 89 8.57 11.62 -10.43
N GLU A 90 8.03 12.80 -10.09
CA GLU A 90 7.88 13.25 -8.71
C GLU A 90 6.84 12.44 -7.93
N GLY A 91 5.85 11.91 -8.62
CA GLY A 91 4.87 11.01 -8.02
C GLY A 91 5.45 9.66 -7.58
N PHE A 92 6.57 9.21 -8.17
CA PHE A 92 7.29 8.04 -7.67
C PHE A 92 7.85 8.26 -6.27
N GLU A 93 8.29 9.49 -5.94
CA GLU A 93 8.82 9.83 -4.61
C GLU A 93 7.76 9.67 -3.52
N VAL A 94 6.51 10.04 -3.82
CA VAL A 94 5.38 9.88 -2.89
C VAL A 94 4.68 8.53 -3.01
N GLN A 95 5.21 7.61 -3.82
CA GLN A 95 4.65 6.29 -4.09
C GLN A 95 3.17 6.38 -4.52
N ALA A 96 2.89 7.28 -5.48
CA ALA A 96 1.57 7.37 -6.06
C ALA A 96 1.15 6.02 -6.66
N PHE A 97 -0.09 5.62 -6.38
CA PHE A 97 -0.65 4.38 -6.89
C PHE A 97 -0.90 4.46 -8.39
N ARG A 98 -1.44 5.61 -8.85
CA ARG A 98 -1.72 5.85 -10.27
C ARG A 98 -1.68 7.34 -10.61
N TYR A 99 -1.51 7.59 -11.92
CA TYR A 99 -1.70 8.87 -12.57
C TYR A 99 -2.89 8.79 -13.53
N LEU A 100 -3.86 9.68 -13.36
CA LEU A 100 -5.02 9.82 -14.21
C LEU A 100 -4.99 11.21 -14.88
N LEU A 101 -4.88 11.24 -16.19
CA LEU A 101 -5.03 12.52 -16.92
C LEU A 101 -6.49 12.95 -16.91
N LYS A 102 -6.77 14.23 -16.60
CA LYS A 102 -8.14 14.77 -16.56
C LYS A 102 -8.92 14.50 -17.86
N ARG A 103 -8.25 14.50 -19.02
CA ARG A 103 -8.87 14.15 -20.32
C ARG A 103 -9.37 12.69 -20.40
N ASP A 104 -8.74 11.78 -19.66
CA ASP A 104 -9.08 10.34 -19.65
C ASP A 104 -10.03 9.98 -18.49
N MET A 105 -10.49 10.98 -17.72
CA MET A 105 -11.27 10.80 -16.50
C MET A 105 -12.55 9.99 -16.73
N ASN A 106 -13.29 10.27 -17.78
CA ASN A 106 -14.57 9.59 -18.08
C ASN A 106 -14.39 8.07 -18.26
N GLU A 107 -13.25 7.63 -18.78
CA GLU A 107 -12.99 6.22 -19.07
C GLU A 107 -12.27 5.51 -17.91
N LYS A 108 -11.36 6.21 -17.21
CA LYS A 108 -10.42 5.58 -16.30
C LYS A 108 -10.67 5.85 -14.82
N LEU A 109 -11.52 6.83 -14.45
CA LEU A 109 -11.77 7.17 -13.05
C LEU A 109 -12.29 5.96 -12.26
N ILE A 110 -13.34 5.31 -12.77
CA ILE A 110 -13.95 4.17 -12.09
C ILE A 110 -13.00 2.95 -12.02
N PRO A 111 -12.36 2.50 -13.12
CA PRO A 111 -11.35 1.45 -13.04
C PRO A 111 -10.22 1.74 -12.06
N TYR A 112 -9.76 2.99 -11.95
CA TYR A 112 -8.70 3.36 -11.03
C TYR A 112 -9.18 3.40 -9.58
N PHE A 113 -10.40 3.87 -9.34
CA PHE A 113 -11.04 3.80 -8.03
C PHE A 113 -11.22 2.35 -7.55
N GLU A 114 -11.68 1.44 -8.40
CA GLU A 114 -11.82 0.02 -8.05
C GLU A 114 -10.47 -0.62 -7.71
N ALA A 115 -9.43 -0.31 -8.50
CA ALA A 115 -8.09 -0.79 -8.22
C ALA A 115 -7.55 -0.20 -6.89
N ALA A 116 -7.75 1.09 -6.63
CA ALA A 116 -7.39 1.75 -5.39
C ALA A 116 -8.14 1.17 -4.17
N SER A 117 -9.43 0.88 -4.32
CA SER A 117 -10.25 0.26 -3.27
C SER A 117 -9.74 -1.14 -2.90
N LYS A 118 -9.36 -1.95 -3.89
CA LYS A 118 -8.75 -3.26 -3.65
C LYS A 118 -7.41 -3.12 -2.93
N GLU A 119 -6.61 -2.12 -3.31
CA GLU A 119 -5.32 -1.83 -2.66
C GLU A 119 -5.52 -1.42 -1.20
N VAL A 120 -6.49 -0.56 -0.87
CA VAL A 120 -6.85 -0.20 0.52
C VAL A 120 -7.19 -1.43 1.34
N VAL A 121 -8.03 -2.32 0.81
CA VAL A 121 -8.39 -3.57 1.50
C VAL A 121 -7.15 -4.43 1.77
N GLN A 122 -6.22 -4.49 0.82
CA GLN A 122 -4.97 -5.22 1.02
C GLN A 122 -4.07 -4.58 2.08
N ARG A 123 -3.95 -3.24 2.08
CA ARG A 123 -3.15 -2.50 3.07
C ARG A 123 -3.73 -2.54 4.49
N LYS A 124 -5.06 -2.64 4.62
CA LYS A 124 -5.76 -2.78 5.92
C LYS A 124 -5.72 -4.18 6.52
N ARG A 125 -5.07 -5.14 5.88
CA ARG A 125 -4.94 -6.48 6.45
C ARG A 125 -4.09 -6.44 7.71
N ILE A 126 -4.58 -7.12 8.75
CA ILE A 126 -3.99 -7.08 10.08
C ILE A 126 -3.56 -8.49 10.47
N LEU A 127 -2.34 -8.61 11.00
CA LEU A 127 -1.87 -9.77 11.72
C LEU A 127 -2.03 -9.52 13.21
N THR A 128 -3.02 -10.17 13.83
CA THR A 128 -3.16 -10.16 15.30
C THR A 128 -2.22 -11.20 15.90
N ILE A 129 -1.35 -10.78 16.81
CA ILE A 129 -0.46 -11.61 17.60
C ILE A 129 -0.78 -11.45 19.10
N SER A 130 -0.37 -12.41 19.93
CA SER A 130 -0.49 -12.30 21.37
C SER A 130 0.87 -12.08 22.02
N VAL A 131 1.07 -10.94 22.66
CA VAL A 131 2.29 -10.59 23.39
C VAL A 131 1.94 -10.37 24.84
N HIS A 132 2.51 -11.15 25.76
CA HIS A 132 2.16 -11.15 27.20
C HIS A 132 0.65 -11.29 27.48
N SER A 133 -0.04 -12.12 26.69
CA SER A 133 -1.48 -12.35 26.74
C SER A 133 -2.35 -11.18 26.25
N GLU A 134 -1.77 -10.10 25.76
CA GLU A 134 -2.49 -8.98 25.15
C GLU A 134 -2.48 -9.13 23.62
N PRO A 135 -3.62 -8.92 22.93
CA PRO A 135 -3.67 -8.92 21.48
C PRO A 135 -3.04 -7.63 20.93
N ILE A 136 -2.17 -7.77 19.95
CA ILE A 136 -1.56 -6.67 19.22
C ILE A 136 -1.91 -6.83 17.75
N ASP A 137 -2.49 -5.80 17.17
CA ASP A 137 -2.84 -5.74 15.76
C ASP A 137 -1.72 -5.04 14.98
N ILE A 138 -1.15 -5.77 14.02
CA ILE A 138 -0.05 -5.28 13.17
C ILE A 138 -0.55 -5.23 11.73
N PRO A 139 -0.57 -4.05 11.08
CA PRO A 139 -0.82 -3.97 9.65
C PRO A 139 0.18 -4.83 8.88
N VAL A 140 -0.32 -5.69 8.00
CA VAL A 140 0.53 -6.58 7.19
C VAL A 140 1.52 -5.79 6.33
N SER A 141 1.13 -4.58 5.91
CA SER A 141 2.00 -3.64 5.21
C SER A 141 3.17 -3.11 6.04
N HIS A 142 3.12 -3.21 7.36
CA HIS A 142 4.23 -2.80 8.25
C HIS A 142 5.21 -3.95 8.52
N ILE A 143 4.84 -5.18 8.18
CA ILE A 143 5.70 -6.33 8.42
C ILE A 143 6.71 -6.49 7.28
N LEU A 144 7.98 -6.37 7.62
CA LEU A 144 9.09 -6.55 6.70
C LEU A 144 9.39 -8.04 6.49
N TYR A 145 9.56 -8.78 7.59
CA TYR A 145 9.69 -10.24 7.60
C TYR A 145 9.40 -10.81 8.99
N LEU A 146 9.19 -12.12 9.05
CA LEU A 146 9.07 -12.88 10.29
C LEU A 146 10.25 -13.86 10.37
N GLU A 147 10.83 -13.97 11.58
CA GLU A 147 11.91 -14.89 11.89
C GLU A 147 11.47 -15.90 12.95
N ALA A 148 11.76 -17.16 12.74
CA ALA A 148 11.55 -18.20 13.74
C ALA A 148 12.87 -18.49 14.48
N ASN A 149 12.86 -18.28 15.79
CA ASN A 149 13.91 -18.70 16.70
C ASN A 149 13.31 -19.68 17.72
N LEU A 150 13.53 -20.97 17.50
CA LEU A 150 12.90 -22.06 18.25
C LEU A 150 11.36 -21.97 18.23
N ARG A 151 10.72 -21.66 19.36
CA ARG A 151 9.27 -21.48 19.51
C ARG A 151 8.85 -20.01 19.51
N VAL A 152 9.79 -19.10 19.40
CA VAL A 152 9.52 -17.66 19.36
C VAL A 152 9.52 -17.19 17.91
N ILE A 153 8.50 -16.46 17.55
CA ILE A 153 8.44 -15.72 16.27
C ILE A 153 8.77 -14.27 16.58
N ILE A 154 9.69 -13.73 15.80
CA ILE A 154 10.06 -12.32 15.82
C ILE A 154 9.44 -11.70 14.55
N VAL A 155 8.59 -10.70 14.74
CA VAL A 155 8.02 -9.89 13.64
C VAL A 155 8.87 -8.64 13.51
N HIS A 156 9.58 -8.50 12.41
CA HIS A 156 10.37 -7.30 12.11
C HIS A 156 9.55 -6.32 11.31
N LEU A 157 9.47 -5.07 11.80
CA LEU A 157 8.63 -4.02 11.23
C LEU A 157 9.43 -2.99 10.45
N ILE A 158 8.74 -2.32 9.53
CA ILE A 158 9.23 -1.16 8.81
C ILE A 158 8.26 0.01 9.09
N HIS A 159 8.79 1.22 9.23
CA HIS A 159 8.03 2.46 9.48
C HIS A 159 7.35 2.60 10.86
N ASP A 160 7.65 1.74 11.83
CA ASP A 160 7.12 1.87 13.19
C ASP A 160 8.21 2.36 14.16
N GLU A 161 7.79 3.07 15.23
CA GLU A 161 8.68 3.42 16.33
C GLU A 161 9.25 2.16 17.01
N ARG A 162 8.41 1.12 17.10
CA ARG A 162 8.81 -0.20 17.55
C ARG A 162 9.23 -1.04 16.34
N THR A 163 10.47 -1.51 16.36
CA THR A 163 11.06 -2.24 15.24
C THR A 163 10.74 -3.73 15.21
N GLU A 164 10.31 -4.33 16.35
CA GLU A 164 10.01 -5.76 16.43
C GLU A 164 9.03 -6.15 17.54
N TYR A 165 8.32 -7.26 17.34
CA TYR A 165 7.51 -7.95 18.34
C TYR A 165 7.94 -9.42 18.45
N HIS A 166 7.86 -9.96 19.66
CA HIS A 166 8.19 -11.36 19.97
C HIS A 166 6.94 -12.05 20.52
N PHE A 167 6.61 -13.22 19.98
CA PHE A 167 5.51 -14.03 20.49
C PHE A 167 5.74 -15.53 20.25
N TYR A 168 5.06 -16.39 20.99
CA TYR A 168 5.12 -17.83 20.78
C TYR A 168 4.25 -18.23 19.58
N GLY A 169 4.82 -18.97 18.63
CA GLY A 169 4.10 -19.36 17.44
C GLY A 169 4.85 -20.34 16.55
N ASN A 170 4.21 -20.69 15.43
CA ASN A 170 4.77 -21.58 14.41
C ASN A 170 4.81 -20.85 13.06
N LEU A 171 6.03 -20.75 12.50
CA LEU A 171 6.21 -20.05 11.22
C LEU A 171 5.51 -20.78 10.05
N SER A 172 5.30 -22.10 10.14
CA SER A 172 4.59 -22.84 9.09
C SER A 172 3.11 -22.50 9.02
N ASP A 173 2.48 -22.26 10.18
CA ASP A 173 1.07 -21.85 10.25
C ASP A 173 0.91 -20.41 9.77
N LEU A 174 1.84 -19.54 10.17
CA LEU A 174 1.89 -18.15 9.68
C LEU A 174 2.17 -18.09 8.18
N SER A 175 3.03 -18.95 7.64
CA SER A 175 3.30 -19.01 6.20
C SER A 175 2.03 -19.30 5.41
N LYS A 176 1.22 -20.26 5.85
CA LYS A 176 -0.08 -20.57 5.21
C LYS A 176 -1.06 -19.39 5.32
N LYS A 177 -1.15 -18.77 6.50
CA LYS A 177 -2.04 -17.63 6.75
C LYS A 177 -1.67 -16.38 5.95
N LEU A 178 -0.38 -16.15 5.72
CA LEU A 178 0.16 -14.95 5.10
C LEU A 178 0.52 -15.13 3.61
N GLU A 179 0.40 -16.34 3.06
CA GLU A 179 0.74 -16.63 1.65
C GLU A 179 -0.06 -15.74 0.68
N ASP A 180 -1.39 -15.71 0.84
CA ASP A 180 -2.28 -14.88 0.02
C ASP A 180 -2.09 -13.36 0.26
N LEU A 181 -1.38 -13.01 1.34
CA LEU A 181 -1.08 -11.63 1.72
C LEU A 181 0.27 -11.13 1.16
N GLY A 182 0.92 -11.96 0.32
CA GLY A 182 2.15 -11.56 -0.34
C GLY A 182 3.42 -11.90 0.44
N PHE A 183 3.37 -12.91 1.32
CA PHE A 183 4.57 -13.42 1.99
C PHE A 183 5.14 -14.64 1.29
N LEU A 184 6.47 -14.73 1.31
CA LEU A 184 7.23 -15.82 0.72
C LEU A 184 8.14 -16.46 1.78
N ARG A 185 8.02 -17.77 1.99
CA ARG A 185 8.89 -18.51 2.89
C ARG A 185 10.22 -18.80 2.20
N VAL A 186 11.20 -17.92 2.40
CA VAL A 186 12.51 -18.00 1.72
C VAL A 186 13.45 -19.03 2.34
N GLN A 187 13.23 -19.36 3.64
CA GLN A 187 13.95 -20.42 4.36
C GLN A 187 13.08 -20.97 5.50
N ARG A 188 13.50 -22.10 6.11
CA ARG A 188 12.74 -22.69 7.22
C ARG A 188 12.45 -21.71 8.36
N SER A 189 13.36 -20.73 8.59
CA SER A 189 13.28 -19.75 9.67
C SER A 189 12.86 -18.35 9.21
N PHE A 190 12.68 -18.10 7.91
CA PHE A 190 12.38 -16.77 7.41
C PHE A 190 11.18 -16.77 6.47
N LEU A 191 10.20 -15.93 6.80
CA LEU A 191 9.00 -15.63 6.01
C LEU A 191 9.02 -14.13 5.68
N VAL A 192 9.17 -13.77 4.42
CA VAL A 192 9.47 -12.42 3.95
C VAL A 192 8.26 -11.83 3.24
N ASN A 193 7.94 -10.58 3.50
CA ASN A 193 6.98 -9.82 2.72
C ASN A 193 7.59 -9.47 1.36
N MET A 194 7.01 -9.99 0.29
CA MET A 194 7.51 -9.81 -1.08
C MET A 194 7.49 -8.35 -1.55
N GLU A 195 6.69 -7.49 -0.90
CA GLU A 195 6.65 -6.06 -1.13
C GLU A 195 8.02 -5.40 -0.96
N TYR A 196 8.76 -5.87 0.04
CA TYR A 196 10.04 -5.30 0.48
C TYR A 196 11.26 -6.01 -0.10
N ILE A 197 11.07 -7.01 -0.98
CA ILE A 197 12.18 -7.66 -1.67
C ILE A 197 12.75 -6.71 -2.73
N VAL A 198 13.98 -6.29 -2.53
CA VAL A 198 14.78 -5.54 -3.51
C VAL A 198 15.37 -6.51 -4.52
N GLN A 199 15.96 -7.63 -4.03
CA GLN A 199 16.60 -8.62 -4.88
C GLN A 199 16.53 -10.02 -4.26
N LEU A 200 16.15 -11.02 -5.07
CA LEU A 200 16.19 -12.44 -4.71
C LEU A 200 17.30 -13.12 -5.52
N GLN A 201 18.37 -13.51 -4.84
CA GLN A 201 19.55 -14.17 -5.39
C GLN A 201 19.66 -15.61 -4.88
N TYR A 202 20.63 -16.35 -5.42
CA TYR A 202 20.98 -17.66 -4.91
C TYR A 202 21.47 -17.53 -3.47
N GLU A 203 20.88 -18.33 -2.56
CA GLU A 203 21.15 -18.37 -1.11
C GLU A 203 20.90 -17.08 -0.31
N LYS A 204 20.44 -15.99 -0.91
CA LYS A 204 20.13 -14.76 -0.17
C LYS A 204 18.98 -13.96 -0.78
N VAL A 205 18.29 -13.25 0.10
CA VAL A 205 17.28 -12.24 -0.28
C VAL A 205 17.67 -10.91 0.36
N SER A 206 17.69 -9.85 -0.45
CA SER A 206 17.93 -8.48 0.01
C SER A 206 16.61 -7.75 0.12
N LEU A 207 16.39 -7.09 1.25
CA LEU A 207 15.20 -6.32 1.56
C LEU A 207 15.49 -4.82 1.59
N THR A 208 14.44 -4.03 1.55
CA THR A 208 14.50 -2.59 1.81
C THR A 208 15.23 -2.34 3.14
N GLY A 209 15.94 -1.22 3.22
CA GLY A 209 16.76 -0.90 4.42
C GLY A 209 18.10 -1.63 4.48
N GLY A 210 18.53 -2.31 3.40
CA GLY A 210 19.83 -2.97 3.32
C GLY A 210 19.93 -4.30 4.08
N ILE A 211 18.80 -4.85 4.53
CA ILE A 211 18.74 -6.13 5.23
C ILE A 211 18.99 -7.26 4.22
N VAL A 212 19.85 -8.22 4.59
CA VAL A 212 20.14 -9.41 3.81
C VAL A 212 19.86 -10.65 4.65
N LEU A 213 18.94 -11.50 4.19
CA LEU A 213 18.55 -12.74 4.84
C LEU A 213 18.99 -13.96 4.00
N PRO A 214 19.29 -15.09 4.64
CA PRO A 214 19.57 -16.32 3.90
C PRO A 214 18.30 -16.87 3.23
N SER A 215 18.45 -17.46 2.05
CA SER A 215 17.38 -18.15 1.36
C SER A 215 17.77 -19.59 0.98
N SER A 216 16.78 -20.44 0.73
CA SER A 216 17.00 -21.84 0.42
C SER A 216 17.62 -22.02 -0.97
N ALA A 217 18.86 -22.53 -1.03
CA ALA A 217 19.51 -22.92 -2.27
C ALA A 217 18.71 -24.01 -3.02
N LYS A 218 18.21 -25.00 -2.28
CA LYS A 218 17.46 -26.16 -2.84
C LYS A 218 16.20 -25.73 -3.58
N ASN A 219 15.49 -24.72 -3.05
CA ASN A 219 14.21 -24.28 -3.58
C ASN A 219 14.30 -22.95 -4.36
N HIS A 220 15.52 -22.49 -4.68
CA HIS A 220 15.73 -21.18 -5.30
C HIS A 220 14.89 -20.94 -6.57
N LYS A 221 14.78 -21.97 -7.43
CA LYS A 221 13.99 -21.88 -8.68
C LYS A 221 12.50 -21.64 -8.39
N GLU A 222 11.93 -22.37 -7.44
CA GLU A 222 10.53 -22.22 -7.03
C GLU A 222 10.27 -20.85 -6.37
N LEU A 223 11.15 -20.43 -5.46
CA LEU A 223 11.08 -19.12 -4.82
C LEU A 223 11.10 -17.99 -5.85
N LYS A 224 12.02 -18.07 -6.80
CA LYS A 224 12.13 -17.08 -7.88
C LYS A 224 10.88 -17.05 -8.77
N GLN A 225 10.36 -18.22 -9.12
CA GLN A 225 9.13 -18.32 -9.91
C GLN A 225 7.94 -17.73 -9.18
N HIS A 226 7.75 -18.07 -7.90
CA HIS A 226 6.67 -17.53 -7.07
C HIS A 226 6.76 -15.99 -6.96
N TYR A 227 7.95 -15.47 -6.66
CA TYR A 227 8.20 -14.03 -6.58
C TYR A 227 7.93 -13.31 -7.91
N LEU A 228 8.35 -13.88 -9.04
CA LEU A 228 8.12 -13.29 -10.36
C LEU A 228 6.63 -13.29 -10.73
N LEU A 229 5.90 -14.36 -10.42
CA LEU A 229 4.44 -14.43 -10.63
C LEU A 229 3.72 -13.38 -9.78
N TRP A 230 4.11 -13.23 -8.52
CA TRP A 230 3.53 -12.20 -7.65
C TRP A 230 3.84 -10.79 -8.17
N ARG A 231 5.09 -10.49 -8.54
CA ARG A 231 5.45 -9.21 -9.17
C ARG A 231 4.73 -8.96 -10.49
N GLY A 232 4.53 -10.00 -11.29
CA GLY A 232 3.78 -9.93 -12.54
C GLY A 232 2.32 -9.52 -12.28
N LYS A 233 1.63 -10.16 -11.36
CA LYS A 233 0.25 -9.79 -10.98
C LYS A 233 0.15 -8.32 -10.53
N LYS A 234 1.13 -7.79 -9.79
CA LYS A 234 1.18 -6.37 -9.43
C LYS A 234 1.42 -5.45 -10.63
N ARG A 235 2.27 -5.82 -11.57
CA ARG A 235 2.53 -5.02 -12.78
C ARG A 235 1.33 -4.93 -13.72
N TRP A 236 0.57 -6.02 -13.88
CA TRP A 236 -0.67 -6.03 -14.69
C TRP A 236 -1.83 -5.28 -14.02
N ALA A 237 -1.79 -5.09 -12.71
CA ALA A 237 -2.69 -4.15 -12.03
C ALA A 237 -2.30 -2.67 -12.30
N ILE A 238 -1.21 -2.43 -13.04
CA ILE A 238 -0.64 -1.11 -13.37
C ILE A 238 -0.82 -0.76 -14.89
N SER A 239 -1.43 -1.66 -15.67
CA SER A 239 -1.71 -1.42 -17.10
C SER A 239 -3.13 -0.97 -17.33
#